data_380e6514ddf3ed185d53b939bdaed247
#
_entry.id   380e6514ddf3ed185d53b939bdaed247
#
_cell.length_a   1.000
_cell.length_b   1.000
_cell.length_c   1.000
_cell.angle_alpha   90.00
_cell.angle_beta   90.00
_cell.angle_gamma   90.00
#
_symmetry.space_group_name_H-M   'P 1'
#
loop_
_entity.id
_entity.type
_entity.pdbx_description
1 polymer ?
#
loop_
_entity_poly.entity_id
_entity_poly.type
_entity_poly.pdbx_seq_one_letter_code
_entity_poly.pdbx_strand_id
1 'polypeptide(L)'
;MRLPKLIEVMQVRGVKVLVHWSVLLVGAIILLGAVKEPLLATVVLVSYYGVILIHECGHMIAAQRKGCAVSSIELYPLWGITCFSEPYSSRDHCIIAWSGVIAQALIAIPLIAWAEIFGYKHFQPVNAAIAILGFFSLSTAVFNLVPVRPLDGAIAWRLLPALFNRPTTRTPKREPGWRSWR
;
A
#
# COMPACT_ATOMS: atom_id res chain seq x y z
N MET A 1 22.09 -4.33 -16.65
CA MET A 1 21.16 -3.25 -16.26
C MET A 1 21.32 -3.04 -14.77
N ARG A 2 21.84 -1.90 -14.30
CA ARG A 2 22.00 -1.65 -12.85
C ARG A 2 20.60 -1.41 -12.28
N LEU A 3 20.21 -2.20 -11.29
CA LEU A 3 18.97 -2.00 -10.57
C LEU A 3 18.94 -0.57 -9.99
N PRO A 4 17.80 0.12 -10.03
CA PRO A 4 17.68 1.44 -9.43
C PRO A 4 18.07 1.38 -7.96
N LYS A 5 18.85 2.36 -7.52
CA LYS A 5 19.31 2.44 -6.11
C LYS A 5 18.12 2.71 -5.20
N LEU A 6 17.69 1.70 -4.46
CA LEU A 6 16.75 1.80 -3.37
C LEU A 6 17.50 2.27 -2.11
N ILE A 7 16.94 3.19 -1.38
CA ILE A 7 17.49 3.77 -0.15
C ILE A 7 16.63 3.28 1.00
N GLU A 8 17.24 2.66 2.01
CA GLU A 8 16.54 2.28 3.25
C GLU A 8 16.27 3.55 4.07
N VAL A 9 15.00 3.83 4.32
CA VAL A 9 14.57 5.03 5.05
C VAL A 9 14.16 4.70 6.47
N MET A 10 13.51 3.56 6.68
CA MET A 10 13.01 3.13 7.99
C MET A 10 12.77 1.62 8.03
N GLN A 11 12.45 1.11 9.21
CA GLN A 11 11.97 -0.26 9.38
C GLN A 11 10.63 -0.27 10.10
N VAL A 12 9.71 -1.09 9.62
CA VAL A 12 8.39 -1.30 10.22
C VAL A 12 8.26 -2.78 10.56
N ARG A 13 8.08 -3.10 11.85
CA ARG A 13 7.97 -4.50 12.34
C ARG A 13 9.11 -5.42 11.86
N GLY A 14 10.32 -4.89 11.75
CA GLY A 14 11.49 -5.63 11.29
C GLY A 14 11.61 -5.74 9.77
N VAL A 15 10.69 -5.18 9.00
CA VAL A 15 10.72 -5.14 7.53
C VAL A 15 11.30 -3.80 7.06
N LYS A 16 12.25 -3.84 6.14
CA LYS A 16 12.89 -2.65 5.58
C LYS A 16 11.93 -1.92 4.65
N VAL A 17 11.80 -0.61 4.85
CA VAL A 17 11.12 0.28 3.89
C VAL A 17 12.17 0.95 3.03
N LEU A 18 12.12 0.63 1.76
CA LEU A 18 13.06 1.12 0.75
C LEU A 18 12.34 2.14 -0.14
N VAL A 19 13.01 3.24 -0.43
CA VAL A 19 12.48 4.31 -1.27
C VAL A 19 13.34 4.45 -2.52
N HIS A 20 12.71 4.44 -3.68
CA HIS A 20 13.41 4.69 -4.93
C HIS A 20 13.83 6.15 -5.01
N TRP A 21 15.04 6.44 -5.51
CA TRP A 21 15.58 7.80 -5.59
C TRP A 21 14.66 8.80 -6.30
N SER A 22 13.84 8.33 -7.26
CA SER A 22 12.87 9.17 -7.99
C SER A 22 11.76 9.73 -7.09
N VAL A 23 11.44 9.07 -5.97
CA VAL A 23 10.51 9.59 -4.95
C VAL A 23 11.08 10.87 -4.34
N LEU A 24 12.39 10.87 -4.02
CA LEU A 24 13.06 12.03 -3.46
C LEU A 24 13.13 13.18 -4.49
N LEU A 25 13.38 12.84 -5.76
CA LEU A 25 13.38 13.83 -6.85
C LEU A 25 12.00 14.48 -7.03
N VAL A 26 10.94 13.68 -7.11
CA VAL A 26 9.57 14.18 -7.23
C VAL A 26 9.19 15.01 -6.00
N GLY A 27 9.54 14.55 -4.80
CA GLY A 27 9.33 15.29 -3.56
C GLY A 27 10.03 16.65 -3.56
N ALA A 28 11.30 16.68 -3.99
CA ALA A 28 12.06 17.92 -4.09
C ALA A 28 11.45 18.91 -5.10
N ILE A 29 11.02 18.42 -6.27
CA ILE A 29 10.35 19.27 -7.29
C ILE A 29 9.06 19.88 -6.74
N ILE A 30 8.24 19.09 -6.04
CA ILE A 30 6.99 19.57 -5.43
C ILE A 30 7.28 20.63 -4.37
N LEU A 31 8.23 20.39 -3.47
CA LEU A 31 8.58 21.34 -2.40
C LEU A 31 9.18 22.62 -2.94
N LEU A 32 10.04 22.54 -3.96
CA LEU A 32 10.63 23.73 -4.61
C LEU A 32 9.57 24.54 -5.39
N GLY A 33 8.59 23.87 -6.00
CA GLY A 33 7.47 24.54 -6.69
C GLY A 33 6.48 25.22 -5.75
N ALA A 34 6.42 24.80 -4.49
CA ALA A 34 5.47 25.27 -3.49
C ALA A 34 6.11 26.15 -2.40
N VAL A 35 7.09 26.98 -2.78
CA VAL A 35 7.85 27.85 -1.84
C VAL A 35 6.94 28.81 -1.06
N LYS A 36 5.79 29.19 -1.61
CA LYS A 36 4.82 30.07 -0.93
C LYS A 36 4.05 29.39 0.20
N GLU A 37 3.86 28.08 0.13
CA GLU A 37 3.11 27.30 1.12
C GLU A 37 3.84 25.99 1.48
N PRO A 38 5.04 26.06 2.05
CA PRO A 38 5.88 24.89 2.26
C PRO A 38 5.26 23.86 3.22
N LEU A 39 4.49 24.33 4.22
CA LEU A 39 3.82 23.45 5.17
C LEU A 39 2.71 22.64 4.47
N LEU A 40 1.90 23.29 3.64
CA LEU A 40 0.85 22.60 2.87
C LEU A 40 1.46 21.55 1.93
N ALA A 41 2.50 21.91 1.18
CA ALA A 41 3.20 20.99 0.29
C ALA A 41 3.79 19.78 1.03
N THR A 42 4.39 20.01 2.21
CA THR A 42 4.92 18.94 3.05
C THR A 42 3.81 18.00 3.51
N VAL A 43 2.69 18.53 3.99
CA VAL A 43 1.54 17.72 4.43
C VAL A 43 0.96 16.91 3.27
N VAL A 44 0.79 17.51 2.09
CA VAL A 44 0.35 16.82 0.87
C VAL A 44 1.29 15.65 0.54
N LEU A 45 2.60 15.90 0.50
CA LEU A 45 3.61 14.90 0.15
C LEU A 45 3.64 13.75 1.15
N VAL A 46 3.67 14.05 2.45
CA VAL A 46 3.67 13.05 3.53
C VAL A 46 2.38 12.24 3.52
N SER A 47 1.23 12.89 3.32
CA SER A 47 -0.07 12.20 3.24
C SER A 47 -0.14 11.29 2.02
N TYR A 48 0.34 11.74 0.87
CA TYR A 48 0.34 10.94 -0.37
C TYR A 48 1.17 9.66 -0.23
N TYR A 49 2.43 9.77 0.20
CA TYR A 49 3.26 8.58 0.44
C TYR A 49 2.77 7.78 1.65
N GLY A 50 2.12 8.42 2.61
CA GLY A 50 1.42 7.76 3.71
C GLY A 50 0.33 6.82 3.22
N VAL A 51 -0.48 7.22 2.23
CA VAL A 51 -1.52 6.36 1.60
C VAL A 51 -0.89 5.11 1.00
N ILE A 52 0.20 5.26 0.23
CA ILE A 52 0.90 4.13 -0.39
C ILE A 52 1.47 3.21 0.71
N LEU A 53 2.14 3.79 1.71
CA LEU A 53 2.75 3.02 2.80
C LEU A 53 1.70 2.28 3.64
N ILE A 54 0.55 2.89 3.94
CA ILE A 54 -0.56 2.24 4.66
C ILE A 54 -1.05 1.01 3.90
N HIS A 55 -1.21 1.14 2.58
CA HIS A 55 -1.61 0.04 1.70
C HIS A 55 -0.61 -1.12 1.77
N GLU A 56 0.67 -0.84 1.55
CA GLU A 56 1.74 -1.84 1.61
C GLU A 56 1.90 -2.46 3.01
N CYS A 57 1.73 -1.68 4.07
CA CYS A 57 1.71 -2.19 5.44
C CYS A 57 0.55 -3.16 5.67
N GLY A 58 -0.60 -2.95 5.03
CA GLY A 58 -1.70 -3.91 5.04
C GLY A 58 -1.26 -5.27 4.51
N HIS A 59 -0.65 -5.31 3.33
CA HIS A 59 -0.11 -6.53 2.74
C HIS A 59 0.97 -7.18 3.62
N MET A 60 1.92 -6.38 4.12
CA MET A 60 2.98 -6.84 5.01
C MET A 60 2.42 -7.54 6.25
N ILE A 61 1.47 -6.89 6.95
CA ILE A 61 0.90 -7.44 8.20
C ILE A 61 0.14 -8.75 7.92
N ALA A 62 -0.63 -8.80 6.84
CA ALA A 62 -1.36 -10.00 6.46
C ALA A 62 -0.42 -11.13 6.05
N ALA A 63 0.62 -10.83 5.25
CA ALA A 63 1.63 -11.80 4.84
C ALA A 63 2.36 -12.40 6.06
N GLN A 64 2.81 -11.55 7.01
CA GLN A 64 3.43 -12.02 8.25
C GLN A 64 2.48 -12.90 9.08
N ARG A 65 1.20 -12.53 9.21
CA ARG A 65 0.18 -13.33 9.91
C ARG A 65 -0.09 -14.68 9.24
N LYS A 66 0.14 -14.78 7.92
CA LYS A 66 0.04 -16.03 7.14
C LYS A 66 1.33 -16.83 7.11
N GLY A 67 2.34 -16.43 7.87
CA GLY A 67 3.63 -17.12 7.95
C GLY A 67 4.54 -16.90 6.75
N CYS A 68 4.25 -15.91 5.89
CA CYS A 68 5.13 -15.52 4.81
C CYS A 68 6.30 -14.68 5.36
N ALA A 69 7.50 -14.96 4.88
CA ALA A 69 8.66 -14.10 5.13
C ALA A 69 8.53 -12.84 4.28
N VAL A 70 8.50 -11.66 4.93
CA VAL A 70 8.47 -10.37 4.24
C VAL A 70 9.86 -9.78 4.26
N SER A 71 10.41 -9.46 3.08
CA SER A 71 11.77 -8.96 2.92
C SER A 71 11.85 -7.44 2.93
N SER A 72 10.97 -6.77 2.22
CA SER A 72 10.97 -5.30 2.09
C SER A 72 9.61 -4.77 1.65
N ILE A 73 9.40 -3.48 1.92
CA ILE A 73 8.42 -2.62 1.25
C ILE A 73 9.21 -1.64 0.39
N GLU A 74 8.89 -1.55 -0.88
CA GLU A 74 9.55 -0.66 -1.84
C GLU A 74 8.57 0.42 -2.28
N LEU A 75 8.93 1.69 -2.12
CA LEU A 75 8.12 2.83 -2.52
C LEU A 75 8.68 3.47 -3.79
N TYR A 76 7.81 3.62 -4.76
CA TYR A 76 8.02 4.31 -6.03
C TYR A 76 7.16 5.57 -6.10
N PRO A 77 7.35 6.48 -7.07
CA PRO A 77 6.59 7.74 -7.12
C PRO A 77 5.07 7.59 -7.15
N LEU A 78 4.55 6.53 -7.75
CA LEU A 78 3.11 6.34 -7.97
C LEU A 78 2.55 5.05 -7.36
N TRP A 79 3.39 4.13 -6.88
CA TRP A 79 2.98 2.84 -6.31
C TRP A 79 3.98 2.33 -5.28
N GLY A 80 3.56 1.33 -4.51
CA GLY A 80 4.41 0.54 -3.63
C GLY A 80 4.46 -0.92 -4.06
N ILE A 81 5.38 -1.67 -3.49
CA ILE A 81 5.50 -3.12 -3.66
C ILE A 81 5.94 -3.72 -2.33
N THR A 82 5.14 -4.65 -1.79
CA THR A 82 5.55 -5.47 -0.65
C THR A 82 6.12 -6.79 -1.15
N CYS A 83 7.41 -7.01 -0.89
CA CYS A 83 8.11 -8.23 -1.27
C CYS A 83 7.98 -9.29 -0.17
N PHE A 84 7.30 -10.40 -0.46
CA PHE A 84 7.10 -11.50 0.48
C PHE A 84 7.21 -12.87 -0.21
N SER A 85 7.47 -13.94 0.58
CA SER A 85 7.52 -15.31 0.08
C SER A 85 6.14 -15.78 -0.37
N GLU A 86 6.08 -16.74 -1.29
CA GLU A 86 4.82 -17.27 -1.82
C GLU A 86 3.91 -17.81 -0.69
N PRO A 87 2.63 -17.39 -0.64
CA PRO A 87 1.68 -17.87 0.36
C PRO A 87 1.38 -19.37 0.21
N TYR A 88 1.10 -20.04 1.32
CA TYR A 88 0.84 -21.49 1.35
C TYR A 88 -0.44 -21.91 0.59
N SER A 89 -1.39 -21.00 0.41
CA SER A 89 -2.63 -21.29 -0.30
C SER A 89 -3.11 -20.11 -1.14
N SER A 90 -3.90 -20.40 -2.19
CA SER A 90 -4.57 -19.35 -2.98
C SER A 90 -5.50 -18.49 -2.14
N ARG A 91 -6.10 -19.05 -1.08
CA ARG A 91 -6.94 -18.30 -0.13
C ARG A 91 -6.10 -17.29 0.66
N ASP A 92 -4.92 -17.67 1.15
CA ASP A 92 -4.04 -16.75 1.87
C ASP A 92 -3.56 -15.63 0.95
N HIS A 93 -3.27 -15.93 -0.32
CA HIS A 93 -2.90 -14.92 -1.30
C HIS A 93 -4.03 -13.89 -1.51
N CYS A 94 -5.28 -14.35 -1.61
CA CYS A 94 -6.44 -13.45 -1.71
C CYS A 94 -6.61 -12.59 -0.44
N ILE A 95 -6.43 -13.16 0.75
CA ILE A 95 -6.51 -12.42 2.02
C ILE A 95 -5.44 -11.33 2.08
N ILE A 96 -4.22 -11.65 1.65
CA ILE A 96 -3.14 -10.65 1.56
C ILE A 96 -3.52 -9.55 0.57
N ALA A 97 -4.04 -9.89 -0.61
CA ALA A 97 -4.46 -8.90 -1.61
C ALA A 97 -5.57 -7.96 -1.09
N TRP A 98 -6.54 -8.46 -0.32
CA TRP A 98 -7.57 -7.63 0.32
C TRP A 98 -7.04 -6.72 1.43
N SER A 99 -5.96 -7.11 2.09
CA SER A 99 -5.50 -6.43 3.31
C SER A 99 -5.00 -5.01 3.08
N GLY A 100 -4.43 -4.69 1.91
CA GLY A 100 -4.03 -3.34 1.54
C GLY A 100 -5.23 -2.40 1.48
N VAL A 101 -6.29 -2.82 0.79
CA VAL A 101 -7.56 -2.08 0.67
C VAL A 101 -8.23 -1.91 2.04
N ILE A 102 -8.25 -2.95 2.87
CA ILE A 102 -8.81 -2.90 4.23
C ILE A 102 -8.01 -1.91 5.09
N ALA A 103 -6.69 -1.93 5.03
CA ALA A 103 -5.85 -1.00 5.80
C ALA A 103 -6.13 0.46 5.43
N GLN A 104 -6.28 0.77 4.13
CA GLN A 104 -6.68 2.10 3.67
C GLN A 104 -8.08 2.48 4.15
N ALA A 105 -9.06 1.59 4.01
CA ALA A 105 -10.45 1.84 4.42
C ALA A 105 -10.58 2.12 5.92
N LEU A 106 -9.82 1.40 6.76
CA LEU A 106 -9.81 1.60 8.22
C LEU A 106 -9.36 3.01 8.64
N ILE A 107 -8.57 3.70 7.83
CA ILE A 107 -8.14 5.08 8.08
C ILE A 107 -9.03 6.07 7.33
N ALA A 108 -9.34 5.79 6.08
CA ALA A 108 -10.08 6.70 5.22
C ALA A 108 -11.53 6.92 5.70
N ILE A 109 -12.25 5.83 6.07
CA ILE A 109 -13.65 5.93 6.47
C ILE A 109 -13.86 6.81 7.70
N PRO A 110 -13.11 6.65 8.81
CA PRO A 110 -13.24 7.55 9.97
C PRO A 110 -12.88 9.01 9.64
N LEU A 111 -11.88 9.26 8.77
CA LEU A 111 -11.50 10.62 8.38
C LEU A 111 -12.58 11.29 7.53
N ILE A 112 -13.18 10.56 6.60
CA ILE A 112 -14.31 11.06 5.80
C ILE A 112 -15.50 11.34 6.71
N ALA A 113 -15.87 10.39 7.58
CA ALA A 113 -16.97 10.58 8.52
C ALA A 113 -16.73 11.80 9.42
N TRP A 114 -15.51 12.00 9.89
CA TRP A 114 -15.15 13.19 10.66
C TRP A 114 -15.37 14.47 9.84
N ALA A 115 -14.93 14.52 8.58
CA ALA A 115 -15.09 15.69 7.72
C ALA A 115 -16.56 16.00 7.44
N GLU A 116 -17.40 14.98 7.22
CA GLU A 116 -18.83 15.13 6.97
C GLU A 116 -19.60 15.63 8.21
N ILE A 117 -19.22 15.16 9.42
CA ILE A 117 -19.90 15.52 10.66
C ILE A 117 -19.47 16.90 11.18
N PHE A 118 -18.17 17.19 11.17
CA PHE A 118 -17.59 18.39 11.81
C PHE A 118 -17.21 19.49 10.82
N GLY A 119 -17.33 19.24 9.50
CA GLY A 119 -16.96 20.15 8.45
C GLY A 119 -15.44 20.34 8.31
N TYR A 120 -15.06 21.12 7.31
CA TYR A 120 -13.66 21.46 7.05
C TYR A 120 -13.18 22.54 8.01
N LYS A 121 -11.88 22.51 8.31
CA LYS A 121 -11.24 23.45 9.21
C LYS A 121 -10.74 24.69 8.45
N HIS A 122 -10.53 25.81 9.16
CA HIS A 122 -9.90 27.00 8.56
C HIS A 122 -8.42 26.78 8.20
N PHE A 123 -7.80 25.73 8.77
CA PHE A 123 -6.38 25.41 8.54
C PHE A 123 -6.22 24.46 7.36
N GLN A 124 -5.80 24.99 6.22
CA GLN A 124 -5.66 24.29 4.93
C GLN A 124 -4.86 22.98 4.98
N PRO A 125 -3.72 22.90 5.67
CA PRO A 125 -2.97 21.62 5.75
C PRO A 125 -3.76 20.45 6.35
N VAL A 126 -4.63 20.70 7.33
CA VAL A 126 -5.51 19.67 7.90
C VAL A 126 -6.52 19.19 6.87
N ASN A 127 -7.13 20.10 6.13
CA ASN A 127 -8.08 19.75 5.07
C ASN A 127 -7.40 18.93 3.96
N ALA A 128 -6.16 19.29 3.59
CA ALA A 128 -5.38 18.55 2.61
C ALA A 128 -5.07 17.13 3.11
N ALA A 129 -4.68 16.98 4.38
CA ALA A 129 -4.47 15.67 4.98
C ALA A 129 -5.74 14.79 4.96
N ILE A 130 -6.90 15.37 5.34
CA ILE A 130 -8.19 14.67 5.31
C ILE A 130 -8.57 14.30 3.87
N ALA A 131 -8.39 15.20 2.91
CA ALA A 131 -8.69 14.93 1.51
C ALA A 131 -7.83 13.77 0.97
N ILE A 132 -6.55 13.73 1.30
CA ILE A 132 -5.64 12.70 0.79
C ILE A 132 -5.79 11.38 1.55
N LEU A 133 -5.71 11.39 2.88
CA LEU A 133 -5.81 10.18 3.70
C LEU A 133 -7.23 9.61 3.76
N GLY A 134 -8.25 10.44 3.50
CA GLY A 134 -9.65 10.03 3.39
C GLY A 134 -10.04 9.73 1.95
N PHE A 135 -10.48 10.75 1.22
CA PHE A 135 -11.12 10.58 -0.10
C PHE A 135 -10.18 9.99 -1.16
N PHE A 136 -8.95 10.51 -1.30
CA PHE A 136 -7.99 9.97 -2.26
C PHE A 136 -7.58 8.53 -1.90
N SER A 137 -7.33 8.25 -0.61
CA SER A 137 -7.01 6.90 -0.12
C SER A 137 -8.14 5.90 -0.43
N LEU A 138 -9.40 6.27 -0.17
CA LEU A 138 -10.54 5.39 -0.48
C LEU A 138 -10.69 5.18 -1.99
N SER A 139 -10.50 6.23 -2.79
CA SER A 139 -10.56 6.15 -4.25
C SER A 139 -9.48 5.20 -4.80
N THR A 140 -8.25 5.30 -4.31
CA THR A 140 -7.15 4.39 -4.71
C THR A 140 -7.39 2.97 -4.22
N ALA A 141 -7.98 2.78 -3.02
CA ALA A 141 -8.38 1.46 -2.53
C ALA A 141 -9.41 0.79 -3.46
N VAL A 142 -10.43 1.52 -3.87
CA VAL A 142 -11.44 1.04 -4.84
C VAL A 142 -10.80 0.76 -6.19
N PHE A 143 -9.90 1.62 -6.66
CA PHE A 143 -9.16 1.40 -7.90
C PHE A 143 -8.32 0.12 -7.85
N ASN A 144 -7.66 -0.16 -6.73
CA ASN A 144 -6.88 -1.38 -6.55
C ASN A 144 -7.74 -2.66 -6.57
N LEU A 145 -9.06 -2.57 -6.38
CA LEU A 145 -9.98 -3.71 -6.52
C LEU A 145 -10.37 -4.03 -7.98
N VAL A 146 -9.97 -3.22 -8.95
CA VAL A 146 -10.22 -3.53 -10.37
C VAL A 146 -9.51 -4.85 -10.73
N PRO A 147 -10.20 -5.83 -11.36
CA PRO A 147 -9.68 -7.18 -11.62
C PRO A 147 -8.69 -7.22 -12.79
N VAL A 148 -7.73 -6.30 -12.83
CA VAL A 148 -6.70 -6.15 -13.87
C VAL A 148 -5.32 -6.14 -13.25
N ARG A 149 -4.37 -6.90 -13.82
CA ARG A 149 -2.96 -6.83 -13.40
C ARG A 149 -2.36 -5.48 -13.78
N PRO A 150 -1.54 -4.86 -12.95
CA PRO A 150 -0.88 -5.39 -11.73
C PRO A 150 -1.64 -5.14 -10.42
N LEU A 151 -2.92 -4.71 -10.44
CA LEU A 151 -3.72 -4.36 -9.27
C LEU A 151 -4.09 -5.59 -8.41
N ASP A 152 -4.31 -5.38 -7.11
CA ASP A 152 -4.67 -6.42 -6.15
C ASP A 152 -5.97 -7.14 -6.49
N GLY A 153 -6.92 -6.43 -7.11
CA GLY A 153 -8.19 -6.98 -7.55
C GLY A 153 -8.04 -8.19 -8.46
N ALA A 154 -6.96 -8.27 -9.26
CA ALA A 154 -6.68 -9.45 -10.07
C ALA A 154 -6.53 -10.74 -9.25
N ILE A 155 -6.15 -10.63 -7.99
CA ILE A 155 -5.96 -11.73 -7.05
C ILE A 155 -7.09 -11.78 -6.03
N ALA A 156 -7.48 -10.61 -5.49
CA ALA A 156 -8.47 -10.46 -4.42
C ALA A 156 -9.81 -11.16 -4.75
N TRP A 157 -10.30 -11.01 -5.97
CA TRP A 157 -11.58 -11.59 -6.41
C TRP A 157 -11.57 -13.11 -6.56
N ARG A 158 -10.41 -13.75 -6.60
CA ARG A 158 -10.31 -15.22 -6.59
C ARG A 158 -10.75 -15.81 -5.25
N LEU A 159 -10.95 -14.99 -4.22
CA LEU A 159 -11.51 -15.43 -2.95
C LEU A 159 -12.95 -15.92 -3.09
N LEU A 160 -13.77 -15.31 -3.95
CA LEU A 160 -15.18 -15.66 -4.12
C LEU A 160 -15.38 -17.14 -4.50
N PRO A 161 -14.82 -17.66 -5.60
CA PRO A 161 -14.94 -19.09 -5.90
C PRO A 161 -14.22 -19.98 -4.88
N ALA A 162 -13.15 -19.52 -4.20
CA ALA A 162 -12.45 -20.28 -3.18
C ALA A 162 -13.25 -20.45 -1.88
N LEU A 163 -14.23 -19.58 -1.61
CA LEU A 163 -15.16 -19.73 -0.47
C LEU A 163 -16.22 -20.82 -0.73
N PHE A 164 -16.57 -21.04 -1.99
CA PHE A 164 -17.59 -22.02 -2.40
C PHE A 164 -16.99 -23.40 -2.76
N ASN A 165 -15.72 -23.45 -3.16
CA ASN A 165 -15.03 -24.70 -3.48
C ASN A 165 -14.23 -25.18 -2.25
N ARG A 166 -14.50 -26.41 -1.79
CA ARG A 166 -13.69 -27.06 -0.73
C ARG A 166 -12.21 -27.08 -1.17
N PRO A 167 -11.26 -26.79 -0.27
CA PRO A 167 -9.84 -26.80 -0.61
C PRO A 167 -9.43 -28.21 -1.07
N THR A 168 -9.07 -28.34 -2.33
CA THR A 168 -8.27 -29.49 -2.76
C THR A 168 -6.90 -29.31 -2.10
N THR A 169 -6.58 -30.15 -1.15
CA THR A 169 -5.28 -30.23 -0.47
C THR A 169 -4.21 -30.64 -1.49
N ARG A 170 -3.71 -29.72 -2.29
CA ARG A 170 -2.42 -29.87 -2.96
C ARG A 170 -1.36 -29.45 -1.96
N THR A 171 -0.69 -30.42 -1.36
CA THR A 171 0.58 -30.21 -0.67
C THR A 171 1.55 -29.55 -1.66
N PRO A 172 2.04 -28.34 -1.40
CA PRO A 172 3.04 -27.74 -2.28
C PRO A 172 4.34 -28.55 -2.14
N LYS A 173 4.89 -29.00 -3.27
CA LYS A 173 6.29 -29.43 -3.32
C LYS A 173 7.13 -28.23 -2.88
N ARG A 174 7.90 -28.41 -1.81
CA ARG A 174 8.91 -27.45 -1.36
C ARG A 174 9.97 -27.32 -2.44
N GLU A 175 9.93 -26.26 -3.20
CA GLU A 175 11.07 -25.78 -3.96
C GLU A 175 11.56 -24.48 -3.33
N PRO A 176 12.82 -24.37 -2.90
CA PRO A 176 13.38 -23.13 -2.41
C PRO A 176 13.72 -22.25 -3.62
N GLY A 177 12.83 -21.34 -3.96
CA GLY A 177 13.06 -20.41 -5.04
C GLY A 177 12.49 -19.04 -4.69
N TRP A 178 13.36 -18.08 -4.39
CA TRP A 178 13.03 -16.67 -4.33
C TRP A 178 12.64 -16.19 -5.73
N ARG A 179 11.36 -16.02 -5.99
CA ARG A 179 10.87 -15.35 -7.22
C ARG A 179 10.46 -13.94 -6.85
N SER A 180 11.23 -12.98 -7.34
CA SER A 180 10.80 -11.59 -7.41
C SER A 180 9.61 -11.49 -8.37
N TRP A 181 8.48 -11.05 -7.88
CA TRP A 181 7.34 -10.70 -8.73
C TRP A 181 7.65 -9.37 -9.42
N ARG A 182 7.90 -9.44 -10.72
CA ARG A 182 7.92 -8.27 -11.63
C ARG A 182 6.62 -8.23 -12.41
#